data_b24cafa823a73f8e24c776345d209a58
#
_entry.id   b24cafa823a73f8e24c776345d209a58
#
_cell.length_a   1.000
_cell.length_b   1.000
_cell.length_c   1.000
_cell.angle_alpha   90.00
_cell.angle_beta   90.00
_cell.angle_gamma   90.00
#
_symmetry.space_group_name_H-M   'P 1'
#
loop_
_entity.id
_entity.type
_entity.pdbx_description
1 polymer ?
#
loop_
_entity_poly.entity_id
_entity_poly.type
_entity_poly.pdbx_seq_one_letter_code
_entity_poly.pdbx_strand_id
1 'polypeptide(L)'
;MIVLNNKIYLELLEDDLQPKKTFLNTDADLLKYCKVLDVGNNVFEVKKGDIIMLYVININFIDTNKGFCSDRDVIFINNRPREKKVHINNQQKEKYGILYKASVVASSSNDINDGDEIYYKQGQSHILPDNTEILSETQIFYKKG
;
A
#
# COMPACT_ATOMS: atom_id res chain seq x y z
N MET A 1 -10.41 -24.00 -10.40
CA MET A 1 -9.28 -23.10 -10.79
C MET A 1 -8.16 -23.26 -9.77
N ILE A 2 -6.96 -23.44 -10.25
CA ILE A 2 -5.75 -23.45 -9.39
C ILE A 2 -4.91 -22.25 -9.80
N VAL A 3 -4.76 -21.27 -8.90
CA VAL A 3 -3.93 -20.09 -9.15
C VAL A 3 -2.46 -20.48 -9.00
N LEU A 4 -1.62 -19.98 -9.89
CA LEU A 4 -0.21 -20.42 -9.98
C LEU A 4 0.76 -19.26 -9.68
N ASN A 5 1.95 -19.65 -9.21
CA ASN A 5 3.09 -18.75 -9.03
C ASN A 5 2.79 -17.58 -8.11
N ASN A 6 3.10 -16.37 -8.55
CA ASN A 6 2.91 -15.13 -7.77
C ASN A 6 1.58 -14.42 -8.09
N LYS A 7 0.63 -15.13 -8.68
CA LYS A 7 -0.64 -14.52 -9.08
C LYS A 7 -1.65 -14.54 -7.93
N ILE A 8 -2.50 -13.53 -7.93
CA ILE A 8 -3.59 -13.36 -6.98
C ILE A 8 -4.88 -13.24 -7.78
N TYR A 9 -5.86 -14.09 -7.47
CA TYR A 9 -7.21 -14.00 -8.01
C TYR A 9 -8.04 -13.14 -7.08
N LEU A 10 -8.67 -12.10 -7.63
CA LEU A 10 -9.34 -11.07 -6.84
C LEU A 10 -10.70 -10.70 -7.41
N GLU A 11 -11.49 -10.03 -6.56
CA GLU A 11 -12.78 -9.45 -6.92
C GLU A 11 -12.82 -8.01 -6.44
N LEU A 12 -13.19 -7.08 -7.33
CA LEU A 12 -13.42 -5.69 -6.95
C LEU A 12 -14.52 -5.60 -5.89
N LEU A 13 -14.28 -4.81 -4.86
CA LEU A 13 -15.35 -4.45 -3.92
C LEU A 13 -16.35 -3.50 -4.60
N GLU A 14 -17.57 -3.44 -4.04
CA GLU A 14 -18.62 -2.55 -4.50
C GLU A 14 -18.18 -1.08 -4.39
N ASP A 15 -18.78 -0.21 -5.20
CA ASP A 15 -18.37 1.20 -5.30
C ASP A 15 -18.44 1.95 -3.96
N ASP A 16 -19.40 1.63 -3.11
CA ASP A 16 -19.56 2.25 -1.79
C ASP A 16 -18.44 1.88 -0.81
N LEU A 17 -17.71 0.79 -1.08
CA LEU A 17 -16.58 0.33 -0.28
C LEU A 17 -15.23 0.77 -0.86
N GLN A 18 -15.22 1.45 -2.00
CA GLN A 18 -14.00 1.92 -2.64
C GLN A 18 -13.50 3.24 -2.03
N PRO A 19 -12.20 3.58 -2.22
CA PRO A 19 -11.67 4.86 -1.77
C PRO A 19 -12.45 6.02 -2.40
N LYS A 20 -12.80 7.01 -1.57
CA LYS A 20 -13.52 8.19 -2.06
C LYS A 20 -12.58 9.08 -2.85
N LYS A 21 -13.08 9.64 -3.95
CA LYS A 21 -12.38 10.69 -4.68
C LYS A 21 -12.22 11.91 -3.78
N THR A 22 -11.02 12.47 -3.71
CA THR A 22 -10.80 13.76 -3.11
C THR A 22 -10.80 14.85 -4.17
N PHE A 23 -11.17 16.05 -3.79
CA PHE A 23 -11.23 17.19 -4.72
C PHE A 23 -9.90 17.46 -5.43
N LEU A 24 -8.77 17.19 -4.75
CA LEU A 24 -7.43 17.45 -5.27
C LEU A 24 -6.81 16.27 -6.01
N ASN A 25 -7.49 15.13 -6.04
CA ASN A 25 -6.92 13.89 -6.55
C ASN A 25 -7.83 13.25 -7.60
N THR A 26 -7.57 13.61 -8.85
CA THR A 26 -8.27 13.02 -10.00
C THR A 26 -7.87 11.58 -10.26
N ASP A 27 -6.73 11.13 -9.66
CA ASP A 27 -6.19 9.79 -9.85
C ASP A 27 -6.66 8.81 -8.78
N ALA A 28 -7.54 9.23 -7.85
CA ALA A 28 -8.10 8.36 -6.82
C ALA A 28 -8.80 7.14 -7.42
N ASP A 29 -9.29 7.25 -8.65
CA ASP A 29 -9.90 6.13 -9.37
C ASP A 29 -8.91 5.03 -9.73
N LEU A 30 -7.63 5.32 -9.70
CA LEU A 30 -6.60 4.35 -10.03
C LEU A 30 -6.39 3.33 -8.92
N LEU A 31 -6.66 3.70 -7.66
CA LEU A 31 -6.56 2.79 -6.52
C LEU A 31 -7.91 2.13 -6.24
N LYS A 32 -7.88 0.82 -6.09
CA LYS A 32 -9.10 0.04 -5.79
C LYS A 32 -8.85 -0.95 -4.68
N TYR A 33 -9.89 -1.15 -3.86
CA TYR A 33 -9.95 -2.25 -2.91
C TYR A 33 -10.50 -3.49 -3.58
N CYS A 34 -9.86 -4.62 -3.34
CA CYS A 34 -10.26 -5.92 -3.88
C CYS A 34 -10.23 -6.97 -2.77
N LYS A 35 -11.14 -7.93 -2.86
CA LYS A 35 -11.11 -9.11 -2.00
C LYS A 35 -10.29 -10.20 -2.68
N VAL A 36 -9.37 -10.80 -1.94
CA VAL A 36 -8.56 -11.92 -2.43
C VAL A 36 -9.42 -13.18 -2.41
N LEU A 37 -9.61 -13.78 -3.57
CA LEU A 37 -10.38 -15.02 -3.73
C LEU A 37 -9.49 -16.25 -3.65
N ASP A 38 -8.26 -16.15 -4.17
CA ASP A 38 -7.30 -17.22 -4.11
C ASP A 38 -5.90 -16.69 -4.43
N VAL A 39 -4.86 -17.44 -4.07
CA VAL A 39 -3.47 -17.04 -4.28
C VAL A 39 -2.65 -18.20 -4.85
N GLY A 40 -1.62 -17.85 -5.63
CA GLY A 40 -0.67 -18.82 -6.14
C GLY A 40 0.29 -19.31 -5.06
N ASN A 41 1.02 -20.36 -5.37
CA ASN A 41 1.92 -21.04 -4.42
C ASN A 41 3.14 -20.22 -4.02
N ASN A 42 3.47 -19.14 -4.74
CA ASN A 42 4.57 -18.24 -4.40
C ASN A 42 4.10 -16.91 -3.79
N VAL A 43 2.86 -16.86 -3.31
CA VAL A 43 2.32 -15.71 -2.58
C VAL A 43 2.28 -16.06 -1.09
N PHE A 44 2.99 -15.29 -0.26
CA PHE A 44 3.17 -15.64 1.15
C PHE A 44 2.53 -14.65 2.11
N GLU A 45 2.56 -13.36 1.81
CA GLU A 45 2.03 -12.32 2.68
C GLU A 45 0.51 -12.14 2.53
N VAL A 46 0.02 -12.27 1.32
CA VAL A 46 -1.41 -12.12 0.99
C VAL A 46 -2.11 -13.48 1.10
N LYS A 47 -3.28 -13.49 1.73
CA LYS A 47 -4.06 -14.71 1.97
C LYS A 47 -5.47 -14.56 1.44
N LYS A 48 -6.09 -15.69 1.14
CA LYS A 48 -7.50 -15.76 0.77
C LYS A 48 -8.36 -15.06 1.82
N GLY A 49 -9.24 -14.16 1.37
CA GLY A 49 -10.11 -13.38 2.25
C GLY A 49 -9.57 -12.02 2.62
N ASP A 50 -8.28 -11.75 2.40
CA ASP A 50 -7.72 -10.42 2.66
C ASP A 50 -8.34 -9.36 1.73
N ILE A 51 -8.38 -8.13 2.22
CA ILE A 51 -8.73 -6.97 1.42
C ILE A 51 -7.43 -6.27 1.04
N ILE A 52 -7.17 -6.21 -0.25
CA ILE A 52 -5.96 -5.59 -0.79
C ILE A 52 -6.30 -4.30 -1.51
N MET A 53 -5.33 -3.39 -1.57
CA MET A 53 -5.43 -2.17 -2.36
C MET A 53 -4.30 -2.16 -3.39
N LEU A 54 -4.64 -1.83 -4.62
CA LEU A 54 -3.70 -1.75 -5.73
C LEU A 54 -4.23 -0.80 -6.80
N TYR A 55 -3.35 -0.44 -7.73
CA TYR A 55 -3.77 0.33 -8.91
C TYR A 55 -4.57 -0.56 -9.85
N VAL A 56 -5.71 -0.04 -10.31
CA VAL A 56 -6.61 -0.79 -11.20
C VAL A 56 -5.92 -1.21 -12.50
N ILE A 57 -4.98 -0.39 -12.98
CA ILE A 57 -4.22 -0.71 -14.21
C ILE A 57 -3.44 -2.02 -14.09
N ASN A 58 -3.12 -2.45 -12.87
CA ASN A 58 -2.37 -3.68 -12.62
C ASN A 58 -3.29 -4.91 -12.49
N ILE A 59 -4.59 -4.73 -12.67
CA ILE A 59 -5.55 -5.84 -12.62
C ILE A 59 -5.82 -6.30 -14.05
N ASN A 60 -5.61 -7.58 -14.29
CA ASN A 60 -5.95 -8.25 -15.55
C ASN A 60 -7.35 -8.85 -15.39
N PHE A 61 -8.37 -8.11 -15.82
CA PHE A 61 -9.75 -8.54 -15.66
C PHE A 61 -10.11 -9.69 -16.59
N ILE A 62 -10.83 -10.69 -16.07
CA ILE A 62 -11.41 -11.78 -16.84
C ILE A 62 -12.92 -11.59 -17.00
N ASP A 63 -13.54 -10.73 -16.17
CA ASP A 63 -14.91 -10.26 -16.33
C ASP A 63 -15.02 -8.85 -15.71
N THR A 64 -16.22 -8.36 -15.46
CA THR A 64 -16.45 -6.96 -15.03
C THR A 64 -15.87 -6.64 -13.66
N ASN A 65 -15.75 -7.64 -12.76
CA ASN A 65 -15.33 -7.40 -11.38
C ASN A 65 -14.33 -8.42 -10.85
N LYS A 66 -13.89 -9.38 -11.65
CA LYS A 66 -12.91 -10.39 -11.23
C LYS A 66 -11.71 -10.40 -12.17
N GLY A 67 -10.56 -10.68 -11.62
CA GLY A 67 -9.33 -10.72 -12.38
C GLY A 67 -8.14 -11.17 -11.57
N PHE A 68 -6.96 -10.92 -12.13
CA PHE A 68 -5.70 -11.31 -11.55
C PHE A 68 -4.77 -10.12 -11.42
N CYS A 69 -3.93 -10.14 -10.40
CA CYS A 69 -2.76 -9.27 -10.30
C CYS A 69 -1.55 -10.11 -9.88
N SER A 70 -0.39 -9.49 -9.91
CA SER A 70 0.82 -10.08 -9.34
C SER A 70 0.96 -9.65 -7.88
N ASP A 71 1.58 -10.50 -7.05
CA ASP A 71 1.83 -10.21 -5.65
C ASP A 71 2.51 -8.85 -5.45
N ARG A 72 3.50 -8.52 -6.29
CA ARG A 72 4.23 -7.24 -6.20
C ARG A 72 3.37 -6.01 -6.44
N ASP A 73 2.19 -6.16 -7.06
CA ASP A 73 1.31 -5.04 -7.37
C ASP A 73 0.49 -4.59 -6.16
N VAL A 74 0.43 -5.40 -5.12
CA VAL A 74 -0.35 -5.12 -3.91
C VAL A 74 0.37 -4.08 -3.07
N ILE A 75 -0.33 -2.97 -2.75
CA ILE A 75 0.24 -1.86 -1.99
C ILE A 75 -0.12 -1.99 -0.51
N PHE A 76 -1.39 -2.24 -0.21
CA PHE A 76 -1.88 -2.43 1.16
C PHE A 76 -2.58 -3.77 1.29
N ILE A 77 -2.43 -4.38 2.46
CA ILE A 77 -3.14 -5.59 2.86
C ILE A 77 -3.88 -5.27 4.16
N ASN A 78 -5.22 -5.35 4.14
CA ASN A 78 -6.06 -5.03 5.30
C ASN A 78 -5.71 -3.66 5.91
N ASN A 79 -5.55 -2.65 5.05
CA ASN A 79 -5.22 -1.26 5.39
C ASN A 79 -3.82 -1.07 6.00
N ARG A 80 -2.93 -2.03 5.83
CA ARG A 80 -1.55 -1.93 6.28
C ARG A 80 -0.59 -2.01 5.10
N PRO A 81 0.52 -1.26 5.12
CA PRO A 81 1.53 -1.41 4.07
C PRO A 81 2.14 -2.81 4.11
N ARG A 82 2.86 -3.16 3.05
CA ARG A 82 3.56 -4.44 2.96
C ARG A 82 4.61 -4.56 4.07
N GLU A 83 5.02 -5.79 4.36
CA GLU A 83 6.04 -6.10 5.36
C GLU A 83 7.28 -5.21 5.21
N LYS A 84 7.78 -4.69 6.33
CA LYS A 84 8.95 -3.79 6.42
C LYS A 84 8.76 -2.46 5.70
N LYS A 85 7.52 -2.08 5.44
CA LYS A 85 7.16 -0.78 4.86
C LYS A 85 6.43 0.07 5.88
N VAL A 86 6.52 1.38 5.70
CA VAL A 86 5.90 2.36 6.59
C VAL A 86 5.17 3.39 5.73
N HIS A 87 3.89 3.59 6.03
CA HIS A 87 3.07 4.60 5.39
C HIS A 87 3.14 5.89 6.21
N ILE A 88 3.57 6.98 5.58
CA ILE A 88 3.82 8.25 6.26
C ILE A 88 3.01 9.39 5.66
N ASN A 89 2.73 10.36 6.50
CA ASN A 89 2.23 11.67 6.11
C ASN A 89 3.35 12.70 6.27
N ASN A 90 3.82 13.26 5.16
CA ASN A 90 4.89 14.26 5.13
C ASN A 90 4.47 15.52 4.40
N GLN A 91 3.19 15.87 4.44
CA GLN A 91 2.65 17.03 3.70
C GLN A 91 3.36 18.34 4.03
N GLN A 92 3.90 18.46 5.26
CA GLN A 92 4.76 19.55 5.65
C GLN A 92 6.18 19.03 5.76
N LYS A 93 6.93 19.11 4.67
CA LYS A 93 8.32 18.61 4.64
C LYS A 93 9.22 19.54 5.47
N GLU A 94 9.48 19.15 6.71
CA GLU A 94 10.51 19.77 7.53
C GLU A 94 11.81 19.01 7.36
N LYS A 95 12.87 19.71 7.02
CA LYS A 95 14.18 19.12 6.77
C LYS A 95 15.12 19.38 7.93
N TYR A 96 15.75 18.33 8.42
CA TYR A 96 16.75 18.36 9.49
C TYR A 96 18.07 17.84 8.93
N GLY A 97 18.92 18.74 8.39
CA GLY A 97 20.11 18.33 7.67
C GLY A 97 19.71 17.58 6.39
N ILE A 98 20.11 16.30 6.31
CA ILE A 98 19.76 15.43 5.17
C ILE A 98 18.47 14.64 5.42
N LEU A 99 17.88 14.77 6.60
CA LEU A 99 16.72 13.98 6.99
C LEU A 99 15.43 14.81 6.92
N TYR A 100 14.35 14.13 6.65
CA TYR A 100 13.00 14.67 6.70
C TYR A 100 12.26 14.07 7.89
N LYS A 101 11.35 14.84 8.44
CA LYS A 101 10.48 14.43 9.55
C LYS A 101 9.10 14.09 8.99
N ALA A 102 8.49 13.03 9.49
CA ALA A 102 7.14 12.65 9.13
C ALA A 102 6.42 11.94 10.27
N SER A 103 5.10 11.95 10.20
CA SER A 103 4.24 11.17 11.08
C SER A 103 3.86 9.85 10.42
N VAL A 104 3.90 8.77 11.20
CA VAL A 104 3.54 7.44 10.71
C VAL A 104 2.03 7.26 10.74
N VAL A 105 1.44 6.99 9.58
CA VAL A 105 0.03 6.67 9.46
C VAL A 105 -0.20 5.20 9.84
N ALA A 106 0.58 4.31 9.24
CA ALA A 106 0.51 2.88 9.52
C ALA A 106 1.88 2.25 9.26
N SER A 107 2.27 1.31 10.11
CA SER A 107 3.57 0.66 10.03
C SER A 107 3.42 -0.86 9.98
N SER A 108 4.21 -1.48 9.12
CA SER A 108 4.43 -2.93 9.09
C SER A 108 5.91 -3.26 9.37
N SER A 109 6.61 -2.35 10.04
CA SER A 109 7.95 -2.55 10.59
C SER A 109 7.85 -2.84 12.08
N ASN A 110 8.67 -3.76 12.57
CA ASN A 110 8.65 -4.17 13.98
C ASN A 110 9.07 -3.05 14.94
N ASP A 111 9.94 -2.14 14.49
CA ASP A 111 10.52 -1.11 15.33
C ASP A 111 9.77 0.21 15.32
N ILE A 112 8.75 0.32 14.47
CA ILE A 112 8.04 1.57 14.23
C ILE A 112 6.55 1.31 14.40
N ASN A 113 5.89 2.17 15.17
CA ASN A 113 4.46 2.06 15.47
C ASN A 113 3.65 3.13 14.75
N ASP A 114 2.36 2.86 14.56
CA ASP A 114 1.42 3.86 14.07
C ASP A 114 1.46 5.08 15.00
N GLY A 115 1.49 6.27 14.42
CA GLY A 115 1.54 7.52 15.16
C GLY A 115 2.94 7.98 15.57
N ASP A 116 3.96 7.18 15.37
CA ASP A 116 5.34 7.59 15.65
C ASP A 116 5.75 8.77 14.78
N GLU A 117 6.63 9.59 15.31
CA GLU A 117 7.33 10.63 14.58
C GLU A 117 8.70 10.10 14.20
N ILE A 118 9.01 10.10 12.91
CA ILE A 118 10.22 9.49 12.38
C ILE A 118 11.05 10.49 11.60
N TYR A 119 12.33 10.18 11.47
CA TYR A 119 13.30 10.93 10.66
C TYR A 119 13.90 9.99 9.64
N TYR A 120 13.77 10.34 8.36
CA TYR A 120 14.12 9.48 7.25
C TYR A 120 14.88 10.23 6.17
N LYS A 121 15.65 9.49 5.38
CA LYS A 121 16.33 10.02 4.21
C LYS A 121 15.44 9.80 2.98
N GLN A 122 15.28 10.85 2.17
CA GLN A 122 14.58 10.73 0.91
C GLN A 122 15.32 9.73 0.01
N GLY A 123 14.60 8.82 -0.57
CA GLY A 123 15.09 7.81 -1.49
C GLY A 123 14.00 7.43 -2.46
N GLN A 124 14.08 6.25 -3.01
CA GLN A 124 12.99 5.71 -3.80
C GLN A 124 11.82 5.38 -2.87
N SER A 125 10.80 6.21 -2.90
CA SER A 125 9.57 6.00 -2.16
C SER A 125 8.39 5.99 -3.11
N HIS A 126 7.32 5.36 -2.69
CA HIS A 126 6.09 5.31 -3.46
C HIS A 126 5.16 6.42 -2.97
N ILE A 127 4.97 7.44 -3.80
CA ILE A 127 4.03 8.53 -3.52
C ILE A 127 2.65 8.10 -3.99
N LEU A 128 1.70 8.09 -3.06
CA LEU A 128 0.31 7.72 -3.34
C LEU A 128 -0.46 8.91 -3.91
N PRO A 129 -1.61 8.66 -4.56
CA PRO A 129 -2.44 9.74 -5.13
C PRO A 129 -2.88 10.81 -4.12
N ASP A 130 -2.96 10.49 -2.83
CA ASP A 130 -3.29 11.45 -1.76
C ASP A 130 -2.07 12.23 -1.25
N ASN A 131 -0.91 12.10 -1.90
CA ASN A 131 0.38 12.70 -1.55
C ASN A 131 1.02 12.16 -0.27
N THR A 132 0.50 11.09 0.30
CA THR A 132 1.22 10.35 1.34
C THR A 132 2.25 9.42 0.67
N GLU A 133 3.19 8.90 1.44
CA GLU A 133 4.28 8.08 0.90
C GLU A 133 4.41 6.77 1.64
N ILE A 134 4.93 5.77 0.93
CA ILE A 134 5.33 4.51 1.52
C ILE A 134 6.85 4.42 1.45
N LEU A 135 7.47 4.27 2.63
CA LEU A 135 8.91 4.12 2.79
C LEU A 135 9.27 2.66 3.06
N SER A 136 10.49 2.29 2.66
CA SER A 136 11.14 1.11 3.23
C SER A 136 11.65 1.45 4.63
N GLU A 137 11.58 0.52 5.58
CA GLU A 137 12.14 0.73 6.92
C GLU A 137 13.63 1.09 6.90
N THR A 138 14.35 0.69 5.86
CA THR A 138 15.77 1.01 5.70
C THR A 138 16.05 2.49 5.43
N GLN A 139 15.04 3.27 5.06
CA GLN A 139 15.17 4.71 4.86
C GLN A 139 15.04 5.49 6.17
N ILE A 140 14.57 4.86 7.23
CA ILE A 140 14.28 5.50 8.51
C ILE A 140 15.49 5.38 9.42
N PHE A 141 15.97 6.52 9.92
CA PHE A 141 17.19 6.59 10.73
C PHE A 141 16.90 6.47 12.21
N TYR A 142 15.88 7.20 12.68
CA TYR A 142 15.46 7.14 14.07
C TYR A 142 14.04 7.65 14.24
N LYS A 143 13.48 7.39 15.39
CA LYS A 143 12.17 7.89 15.79
C LYS A 143 12.30 8.70 17.07
N LYS A 144 11.39 9.63 17.27
CA LYS A 144 11.33 10.41 18.49
C LYS A 144 10.96 9.52 19.66
N GLY A 145 11.80 9.51 20.66
CA GLY A 145 11.61 8.69 21.85
C GLY A 145 10.66 9.27 22.87
#